data_7be3d62a00854bcb3fe99975b4d85307
#
_entry.id   7be3d62a00854bcb3fe99975b4d85307
#
_cell.length_a   1.000
_cell.length_b   1.000
_cell.length_c   1.000
_cell.angle_alpha   90.00
_cell.angle_beta   90.00
_cell.angle_gamma   90.00
#
_symmetry.space_group_name_H-M   'P 1'
#
loop_
_entity.id
_entity.type
_entity.pdbx_description
1 polymer ?
#
loop_
_entity_poly.entity_id
_entity_poly.type
_entity_poly.pdbx_seq_one_letter_code
_entity_poly.pdbx_strand_id
1 'polypeptide(L)'
;MKKDKPKKNNLKKKLPNIIFGLIFIAGLGIFLYPSVSNYVNSRNQSRAISNYEEMVNSISEEDYSKMWSEARAYNEELAKKPLNFELSDEEREEYNSILNVSGTGIIGYIEIENIGVNLPIYHGTAESVLQVGIGHLEGTSFPTGTKSTHAVLSGHRGLPSSKLFSDLDQMIVGDTFLLHILDQTFAYQIDKINIVLPEETNDLAIVDNEEYVTLVTCTPYGVNTHRMLVRGKRVDYNEETRLIVPADALRYNNMVVAPFIGAPILFIAFIVFLIRTSKPKRVKGAKKE
;
A
#
# COMPACT_ATOMS: atom_id res chain seq x y z
N MET A 1 67.44 14.66 -29.04
CA MET A 1 66.62 14.02 -27.98
C MET A 1 65.55 15.00 -27.51
N LYS A 2 64.31 14.81 -27.96
CA LYS A 2 63.14 15.57 -27.44
C LYS A 2 62.72 14.97 -26.12
N LYS A 3 62.86 15.73 -25.04
CA LYS A 3 62.35 15.33 -23.72
C LYS A 3 60.82 15.42 -23.74
N ASP A 4 60.14 14.27 -23.63
CA ASP A 4 58.67 14.20 -23.38
C ASP A 4 58.35 14.86 -22.05
N LYS A 5 57.52 15.93 -22.10
CA LYS A 5 56.97 16.58 -20.91
C LYS A 5 55.95 15.63 -20.30
N PRO A 6 56.00 15.37 -18.98
CA PRO A 6 55.03 14.49 -18.34
C PRO A 6 53.60 15.05 -18.50
N LYS A 7 52.66 14.19 -18.95
CA LYS A 7 51.23 14.49 -19.04
C LYS A 7 50.73 14.86 -17.64
N LYS A 8 50.61 16.17 -17.36
CA LYS A 8 50.05 16.69 -16.09
C LYS A 8 48.67 16.08 -15.87
N ASN A 9 48.51 15.39 -14.72
CA ASN A 9 47.33 14.69 -14.26
C ASN A 9 46.05 15.53 -14.41
N ASN A 10 45.26 15.29 -15.45
CA ASN A 10 43.95 15.91 -15.70
C ASN A 10 42.89 15.44 -14.71
N LEU A 11 43.16 14.40 -13.90
CA LEU A 11 42.27 13.87 -12.87
C LEU A 11 41.95 14.90 -11.78
N LYS A 12 42.93 15.65 -11.27
CA LYS A 12 42.68 16.67 -10.23
C LYS A 12 41.71 17.78 -10.67
N LYS A 13 41.67 18.10 -11.97
CA LYS A 13 40.74 19.09 -12.55
C LYS A 13 39.34 18.53 -12.78
N LYS A 14 39.20 17.22 -12.93
CA LYS A 14 37.90 16.55 -13.14
C LYS A 14 37.25 16.07 -11.81
N LEU A 15 38.05 15.97 -10.74
CA LEU A 15 37.60 15.47 -9.45
C LEU A 15 36.34 16.20 -8.89
N PRO A 16 36.23 17.54 -8.92
CA PRO A 16 35.02 18.23 -8.45
C PRO A 16 33.78 17.82 -9.26
N ASN A 17 33.91 17.73 -10.60
CA ASN A 17 32.77 17.34 -11.46
C ASN A 17 32.32 15.88 -11.21
N ILE A 18 33.27 15.00 -10.88
CA ILE A 18 32.96 13.61 -10.52
C ILE A 18 32.22 13.58 -9.19
N ILE A 19 32.69 14.33 -8.18
CA ILE A 19 32.03 14.42 -6.87
C ILE A 19 30.59 14.97 -7.03
N PHE A 20 30.42 16.06 -7.80
CA PHE A 20 29.10 16.62 -8.10
C PHE A 20 28.20 15.61 -8.83
N GLY A 21 28.76 14.83 -9.76
CA GLY A 21 28.05 13.76 -10.45
C GLY A 21 27.54 12.69 -9.49
N LEU A 22 28.39 12.26 -8.56
CA LEU A 22 28.02 11.25 -7.55
C LEU A 22 26.93 11.77 -6.61
N ILE A 23 27.06 13.02 -6.12
CA ILE A 23 26.06 13.65 -5.27
C ILE A 23 24.72 13.78 -6.02
N PHE A 24 24.76 14.17 -7.30
CA PHE A 24 23.56 14.29 -8.11
C PHE A 24 22.85 12.94 -8.30
N ILE A 25 23.61 11.87 -8.62
CA ILE A 25 23.07 10.52 -8.80
C ILE A 25 22.45 10.01 -7.49
N ALA A 26 23.13 10.23 -6.36
CA ALA A 26 22.59 9.87 -5.05
C ALA A 26 21.29 10.62 -4.72
N GLY A 27 21.26 11.94 -4.93
CA GLY A 27 20.08 12.76 -4.75
C GLY A 27 18.92 12.37 -5.66
N LEU A 28 19.21 12.06 -6.93
CA LEU A 28 18.21 11.59 -7.89
C LEU A 28 17.66 10.20 -7.48
N GLY A 29 18.54 9.32 -6.99
CA GLY A 29 18.11 8.01 -6.46
C GLY A 29 17.16 8.13 -5.28
N ILE A 30 17.47 9.02 -4.31
CA ILE A 30 16.58 9.31 -3.16
C ILE A 30 15.25 9.90 -3.64
N PHE A 31 15.29 10.83 -4.59
CA PHE A 31 14.09 11.48 -5.13
C PHE A 31 13.17 10.49 -5.89
N LEU A 32 13.73 9.56 -6.64
CA LEU A 32 12.98 8.57 -7.43
C LEU A 32 12.56 7.36 -6.60
N TYR A 33 13.18 7.12 -5.43
CA TYR A 33 12.95 5.93 -4.61
C TYR A 33 11.47 5.65 -4.33
N PRO A 34 10.65 6.62 -3.87
CA PRO A 34 9.24 6.35 -3.56
C PRO A 34 8.44 5.89 -4.79
N SER A 35 8.66 6.53 -5.94
CA SER A 35 7.94 6.20 -7.18
C SER A 35 8.31 4.82 -7.73
N VAL A 36 9.61 4.51 -7.76
CA VAL A 36 10.10 3.21 -8.23
C VAL A 36 9.67 2.09 -7.28
N SER A 37 9.81 2.32 -5.98
CA SER A 37 9.43 1.33 -4.95
C SER A 37 7.93 1.05 -4.98
N ASN A 38 7.10 2.10 -5.02
CA ASN A 38 5.65 1.94 -5.13
C ASN A 38 5.25 1.17 -6.40
N TYR A 39 5.88 1.47 -7.56
CA TYR A 39 5.64 0.73 -8.80
C TYR A 39 5.99 -0.75 -8.69
N VAL A 40 7.15 -1.08 -8.09
CA VAL A 40 7.56 -2.48 -7.87
C VAL A 40 6.60 -3.18 -6.93
N ASN A 41 6.25 -2.53 -5.81
CA ASN A 41 5.33 -3.10 -4.82
C ASN A 41 3.92 -3.29 -5.40
N SER A 42 3.38 -2.34 -6.16
CA SER A 42 2.07 -2.52 -6.79
C SER A 42 2.05 -3.69 -7.79
N ARG A 43 3.16 -3.93 -8.51
CA ARG A 43 3.28 -5.12 -9.36
C ARG A 43 3.33 -6.42 -8.57
N ASN A 44 4.02 -6.43 -7.43
CA ASN A 44 4.07 -7.59 -6.57
C ASN A 44 2.70 -7.88 -5.93
N GLN A 45 1.99 -6.84 -5.51
CA GLN A 45 0.61 -6.93 -5.00
C GLN A 45 -0.35 -7.49 -6.05
N SER A 46 -0.30 -6.97 -7.29
CA SER A 46 -1.11 -7.51 -8.40
C SER A 46 -0.81 -8.97 -8.71
N ARG A 47 0.46 -9.39 -8.64
CA ARG A 47 0.84 -10.80 -8.81
C ARG A 47 0.33 -11.67 -7.65
N ALA A 48 0.41 -11.17 -6.41
CA ALA A 48 -0.10 -11.87 -5.24
C ALA A 48 -1.61 -12.12 -5.36
N ILE A 49 -2.37 -11.11 -5.81
CA ILE A 49 -3.81 -11.23 -6.09
C ILE A 49 -4.06 -12.24 -7.22
N SER A 50 -3.35 -12.13 -8.35
CA SER A 50 -3.54 -13.06 -9.48
C SER A 50 -3.24 -14.51 -9.10
N ASN A 51 -2.18 -14.74 -8.32
CA ASN A 51 -1.86 -16.07 -7.80
C ASN A 51 -2.95 -16.58 -6.85
N TYR A 52 -3.48 -15.71 -5.98
CA TYR A 52 -4.60 -16.07 -5.11
C TYR A 52 -5.85 -16.46 -5.92
N GLU A 53 -6.23 -15.67 -6.92
CA GLU A 53 -7.37 -15.96 -7.80
C GLU A 53 -7.19 -17.29 -8.57
N GLU A 54 -5.99 -17.56 -9.09
CA GLU A 54 -5.67 -18.82 -9.76
C GLU A 54 -5.85 -20.01 -8.81
N MET A 55 -5.39 -19.89 -7.57
CA MET A 55 -5.55 -20.94 -6.58
C MET A 55 -7.00 -21.11 -6.15
N VAL A 56 -7.71 -20.01 -5.89
CA VAL A 56 -9.15 -20.03 -5.61
C VAL A 56 -9.90 -20.75 -6.73
N ASN A 57 -9.68 -20.39 -7.99
CA ASN A 57 -10.33 -21.03 -9.12
C ASN A 57 -10.00 -22.53 -9.30
N SER A 58 -8.97 -23.02 -8.63
CA SER A 58 -8.59 -24.44 -8.66
C SER A 58 -9.22 -25.28 -7.54
N ILE A 59 -9.90 -24.66 -6.58
CA ILE A 59 -10.53 -25.31 -5.43
C ILE A 59 -11.86 -25.96 -5.85
N SER A 60 -12.18 -27.12 -5.24
CA SER A 60 -13.47 -27.78 -5.42
C SER A 60 -14.59 -27.08 -4.63
N GLU A 61 -15.86 -27.24 -5.06
CA GLU A 61 -17.02 -26.71 -4.33
C GLU A 61 -17.12 -27.27 -2.90
N GLU A 62 -16.68 -28.53 -2.69
CA GLU A 62 -16.66 -29.15 -1.37
C GLU A 62 -15.64 -28.46 -0.45
N ASP A 63 -14.46 -28.14 -0.96
CA ASP A 63 -13.42 -27.43 -0.21
C ASP A 63 -13.83 -25.99 0.12
N TYR A 64 -14.49 -25.29 -0.81
CA TYR A 64 -15.10 -23.98 -0.51
C TYR A 64 -16.08 -24.04 0.65
N SER A 65 -17.01 -25.00 0.58
CA SER A 65 -18.02 -25.19 1.63
C SER A 65 -17.40 -25.42 3.00
N LYS A 66 -16.31 -26.20 3.03
CA LYS A 66 -15.56 -26.47 4.26
C LYS A 66 -14.89 -25.19 4.78
N MET A 67 -14.15 -24.46 3.94
CA MET A 67 -13.45 -23.23 4.34
C MET A 67 -14.43 -22.16 4.85
N TRP A 68 -15.58 -21.99 4.20
CA TRP A 68 -16.63 -21.09 4.67
C TRP A 68 -17.23 -21.55 6.00
N SER A 69 -17.43 -22.85 6.21
CA SER A 69 -17.95 -23.41 7.46
C SER A 69 -16.97 -23.15 8.62
N GLU A 70 -15.69 -23.36 8.41
CA GLU A 70 -14.64 -23.11 9.39
C GLU A 70 -14.57 -21.62 9.77
N ALA A 71 -14.58 -20.71 8.78
CA ALA A 71 -14.55 -19.28 9.03
C ALA A 71 -15.79 -18.77 9.78
N ARG A 72 -16.98 -19.31 9.46
CA ARG A 72 -18.21 -18.97 10.18
C ARG A 72 -18.22 -19.52 11.58
N ALA A 73 -17.76 -20.74 11.80
CA ALA A 73 -17.65 -21.33 13.15
C ALA A 73 -16.70 -20.51 14.03
N TYR A 74 -15.56 -20.08 13.50
CA TYR A 74 -14.66 -19.17 14.19
C TYR A 74 -15.36 -17.87 14.60
N ASN A 75 -16.09 -17.23 13.67
CA ASN A 75 -16.82 -15.99 13.95
C ASN A 75 -17.90 -16.18 15.03
N GLU A 76 -18.61 -17.30 15.01
CA GLU A 76 -19.64 -17.65 16.02
C GLU A 76 -19.03 -17.80 17.42
N GLU A 77 -17.86 -18.43 17.53
CA GLU A 77 -17.15 -18.56 18.81
C GLU A 77 -16.58 -17.21 19.26
N LEU A 78 -16.06 -16.43 18.33
CA LEU A 78 -15.53 -15.09 18.63
C LEU A 78 -16.64 -14.16 19.16
N ALA A 79 -17.83 -14.20 18.58
CA ALA A 79 -18.96 -13.36 19.00
C ALA A 79 -19.43 -13.62 20.46
N LYS A 80 -19.09 -14.76 21.05
CA LYS A 80 -19.39 -15.11 22.44
C LYS A 80 -18.36 -14.57 23.43
N LYS A 81 -17.20 -14.11 22.94
CA LYS A 81 -16.05 -13.67 23.76
C LYS A 81 -15.98 -12.13 23.75
N PRO A 82 -15.42 -11.52 24.81
CA PRO A 82 -15.05 -10.11 24.74
C PRO A 82 -13.96 -9.89 23.69
N LEU A 83 -13.93 -8.69 23.13
CA LEU A 83 -12.89 -8.31 22.17
C LEU A 83 -11.49 -8.46 22.78
N ASN A 84 -10.65 -9.27 22.17
CA ASN A 84 -9.28 -9.56 22.59
C ASN A 84 -8.36 -9.69 21.38
N PHE A 85 -7.27 -8.95 21.38
CA PHE A 85 -6.25 -8.96 20.31
C PHE A 85 -5.01 -9.79 20.69
N GLU A 86 -4.95 -10.29 21.91
CA GLU A 86 -3.86 -11.14 22.39
C GLU A 86 -4.30 -12.61 22.34
N LEU A 87 -3.99 -13.28 21.24
CA LEU A 87 -4.28 -14.70 21.05
C LEU A 87 -3.21 -15.56 21.70
N SER A 88 -3.59 -16.70 22.29
CA SER A 88 -2.65 -17.76 22.65
C SER A 88 -1.99 -18.34 21.38
N ASP A 89 -0.95 -19.14 21.55
CA ASP A 89 -0.27 -19.77 20.41
C ASP A 89 -1.22 -20.73 19.66
N GLU A 90 -2.07 -21.46 20.37
CA GLU A 90 -3.08 -22.36 19.80
C GLU A 90 -4.16 -21.57 19.03
N GLU A 91 -4.70 -20.49 19.62
CA GLU A 91 -5.70 -19.65 18.96
C GLU A 91 -5.10 -18.97 17.70
N ARG A 92 -3.82 -18.62 17.73
CA ARG A 92 -3.12 -18.03 16.57
C ARG A 92 -2.88 -19.07 15.48
N GLU A 93 -2.60 -20.32 15.82
CA GLU A 93 -2.45 -21.40 14.84
C GLU A 93 -3.79 -21.67 14.16
N GLU A 94 -4.88 -21.78 14.91
CA GLU A 94 -6.25 -21.87 14.39
C GLU A 94 -6.57 -20.71 13.46
N TYR A 95 -6.39 -19.46 13.92
CA TYR A 95 -6.63 -18.24 13.14
C TYR A 95 -5.87 -18.26 11.80
N ASN A 96 -4.58 -18.62 11.80
CA ASN A 96 -3.75 -18.65 10.60
C ASN A 96 -4.13 -19.77 9.61
N SER A 97 -4.87 -20.77 10.05
CA SER A 97 -5.35 -21.86 9.19
C SER A 97 -6.60 -21.50 8.39
N ILE A 98 -7.43 -20.56 8.91
CA ILE A 98 -8.73 -20.21 8.33
C ILE A 98 -8.53 -19.37 7.06
N LEU A 99 -9.25 -19.69 5.98
CA LEU A 99 -9.19 -19.01 4.68
C LEU A 99 -7.76 -18.96 4.06
N ASN A 100 -6.85 -19.78 4.49
CA ASN A 100 -5.47 -19.82 4.00
C ASN A 100 -5.32 -20.74 2.79
N VAL A 101 -5.87 -20.34 1.65
CA VAL A 101 -5.91 -21.13 0.40
C VAL A 101 -4.52 -21.49 -0.11
N SER A 102 -3.61 -20.50 -0.06
CA SER A 102 -2.33 -20.58 -0.73
C SER A 102 -1.18 -21.01 0.19
N GLY A 103 -1.42 -21.14 1.50
CA GLY A 103 -0.36 -21.28 2.49
C GLY A 103 0.56 -20.06 2.60
N THR A 104 0.24 -18.96 1.88
CA THR A 104 1.00 -17.69 1.92
C THR A 104 0.41 -16.68 2.91
N GLY A 105 -0.69 -17.04 3.58
CA GLY A 105 -1.41 -16.20 4.52
C GLY A 105 -2.33 -15.18 3.87
N ILE A 106 -2.57 -15.24 2.55
CA ILE A 106 -3.54 -14.38 1.88
C ILE A 106 -4.94 -14.96 2.08
N ILE A 107 -5.86 -14.13 2.63
CA ILE A 107 -7.27 -14.47 2.86
C ILE A 107 -8.19 -13.92 1.76
N GLY A 108 -7.72 -12.97 0.97
CA GLY A 108 -8.48 -12.28 -0.06
C GLY A 108 -7.81 -11.00 -0.51
N TYR A 109 -8.57 -10.12 -1.15
CA TYR A 109 -8.10 -8.78 -1.50
C TYR A 109 -9.21 -7.74 -1.37
N ILE A 110 -8.82 -6.48 -1.20
CA ILE A 110 -9.70 -5.31 -1.11
C ILE A 110 -9.59 -4.44 -2.34
N GLU A 111 -10.72 -4.00 -2.87
CA GLU A 111 -10.82 -3.03 -3.95
C GLU A 111 -11.57 -1.78 -3.46
N ILE A 112 -10.95 -0.59 -3.63
CA ILE A 112 -11.56 0.71 -3.35
C ILE A 112 -11.32 1.60 -4.56
N GLU A 113 -12.31 1.65 -5.45
CA GLU A 113 -12.15 2.30 -6.75
C GLU A 113 -11.90 3.81 -6.63
N ASN A 114 -12.62 4.49 -5.73
CA ASN A 114 -12.54 5.95 -5.53
C ASN A 114 -11.12 6.47 -5.23
N ILE A 115 -10.27 5.63 -4.64
CA ILE A 115 -8.88 5.98 -4.28
C ILE A 115 -7.85 5.08 -4.98
N GLY A 116 -8.29 4.22 -5.91
CA GLY A 116 -7.43 3.34 -6.71
C GLY A 116 -6.66 2.33 -5.86
N VAL A 117 -7.31 1.73 -4.86
CA VAL A 117 -6.76 0.66 -4.02
C VAL A 117 -7.18 -0.69 -4.58
N ASN A 118 -6.20 -1.58 -4.79
CA ASN A 118 -6.39 -3.00 -5.06
C ASN A 118 -5.23 -3.76 -4.39
N LEU A 119 -5.48 -4.32 -3.21
CA LEU A 119 -4.45 -4.79 -2.28
C LEU A 119 -4.79 -6.17 -1.70
N PRO A 120 -3.81 -7.10 -1.62
CA PRO A 120 -4.01 -8.36 -0.94
C PRO A 120 -4.20 -8.15 0.56
N ILE A 121 -5.06 -8.96 1.16
CA ILE A 121 -5.33 -9.02 2.59
C ILE A 121 -4.65 -10.27 3.15
N TYR A 122 -3.81 -10.11 4.14
CA TYR A 122 -3.08 -11.17 4.81
C TYR A 122 -3.59 -11.39 6.23
N HIS A 123 -3.31 -12.57 6.79
CA HIS A 123 -3.45 -12.80 8.22
C HIS A 123 -2.51 -11.92 9.03
N GLY A 124 -3.02 -11.39 10.14
CA GLY A 124 -2.25 -10.62 11.11
C GLY A 124 -1.84 -9.24 10.64
N THR A 125 -1.30 -8.48 11.57
CA THR A 125 -0.83 -7.09 11.36
C THR A 125 0.64 -6.92 11.67
N ALA A 126 1.44 -8.00 11.51
CA ALA A 126 2.88 -7.93 11.68
C ALA A 126 3.50 -6.96 10.67
N GLU A 127 4.62 -6.33 11.03
CA GLU A 127 5.29 -5.36 10.17
C GLU A 127 5.62 -5.92 8.78
N SER A 128 6.00 -7.19 8.68
CA SER A 128 6.26 -7.86 7.40
C SER A 128 5.04 -7.92 6.48
N VAL A 129 3.83 -8.01 7.04
CA VAL A 129 2.55 -7.97 6.32
C VAL A 129 2.24 -6.54 5.90
N LEU A 130 2.30 -5.59 6.84
CA LEU A 130 1.91 -4.21 6.60
C LEU A 130 2.85 -3.47 5.63
N GLN A 131 4.06 -3.98 5.40
CA GLN A 131 4.98 -3.47 4.37
C GLN A 131 4.53 -3.79 2.93
N VAL A 132 3.74 -4.85 2.73
CA VAL A 132 3.44 -5.38 1.40
C VAL A 132 1.95 -5.39 1.04
N GLY A 133 1.06 -5.33 2.04
CA GLY A 133 -0.39 -5.41 1.83
C GLY A 133 -1.19 -4.89 3.02
N ILE A 134 -2.41 -5.38 3.13
CA ILE A 134 -3.33 -5.11 4.21
C ILE A 134 -3.33 -6.30 5.17
N GLY A 135 -3.31 -6.03 6.46
CA GLY A 135 -3.38 -7.05 7.50
C GLY A 135 -4.78 -7.16 8.10
N HIS A 136 -5.31 -8.37 8.21
CA HIS A 136 -6.50 -8.65 9.00
C HIS A 136 -6.10 -8.71 10.48
N LEU A 137 -6.77 -7.92 11.32
CA LEU A 137 -6.44 -7.83 12.74
C LEU A 137 -6.88 -9.09 13.48
N GLU A 138 -5.91 -9.77 14.09
CA GLU A 138 -6.16 -10.93 14.96
C GLU A 138 -7.20 -10.60 16.04
N GLY A 139 -8.07 -11.57 16.37
CA GLY A 139 -9.12 -11.36 17.36
C GLY A 139 -10.35 -10.60 16.85
N THR A 140 -10.43 -10.34 15.53
CA THR A 140 -11.62 -9.82 14.85
C THR A 140 -12.23 -10.85 13.92
N SER A 141 -13.50 -10.65 13.50
CA SER A 141 -14.19 -11.61 12.64
C SER A 141 -13.58 -11.67 11.23
N PHE A 142 -13.54 -12.85 10.62
CA PHE A 142 -13.32 -12.93 9.18
C PHE A 142 -14.53 -12.40 8.40
N PRO A 143 -14.34 -11.77 7.22
CA PRO A 143 -15.43 -11.27 6.39
C PRO A 143 -16.11 -12.44 5.65
N THR A 144 -17.17 -12.98 6.25
CA THR A 144 -17.89 -14.18 5.78
C THR A 144 -19.27 -13.91 5.21
N GLY A 145 -19.68 -12.64 5.12
CA GLY A 145 -21.03 -12.27 4.67
C GLY A 145 -22.11 -12.62 5.67
N THR A 146 -21.77 -12.83 6.95
CA THR A 146 -22.74 -13.19 8.01
C THR A 146 -22.92 -12.05 9.02
N LYS A 147 -24.12 -11.97 9.61
CA LYS A 147 -24.44 -10.98 10.63
C LYS A 147 -23.73 -11.29 11.96
N SER A 148 -23.71 -10.31 12.84
CA SER A 148 -22.99 -10.34 14.11
C SER A 148 -21.48 -10.58 13.91
N THR A 149 -20.90 -9.91 12.90
CA THR A 149 -19.48 -9.96 12.58
C THR A 149 -18.90 -8.55 12.41
N HIS A 150 -17.63 -8.39 12.77
CA HIS A 150 -16.89 -7.16 12.55
C HIS A 150 -15.44 -7.51 12.20
N ALA A 151 -15.09 -7.42 10.91
CA ALA A 151 -13.73 -7.61 10.44
C ALA A 151 -12.96 -6.29 10.50
N VAL A 152 -11.68 -6.33 10.88
CA VAL A 152 -10.82 -5.15 10.94
C VAL A 152 -9.60 -5.36 10.03
N LEU A 153 -9.42 -4.43 9.09
CA LEU A 153 -8.35 -4.46 8.11
C LEU A 153 -7.43 -3.26 8.30
N SER A 154 -6.16 -3.52 8.59
CA SER A 154 -5.17 -2.47 8.87
C SER A 154 -4.19 -2.30 7.73
N GLY A 155 -3.86 -1.06 7.39
CA GLY A 155 -2.88 -0.72 6.38
C GLY A 155 -2.10 0.54 6.72
N HIS A 156 -0.82 0.57 6.34
CA HIS A 156 0.02 1.74 6.56
C HIS A 156 -0.45 2.97 5.77
N ARG A 157 -0.17 4.14 6.34
CA ARG A 157 -0.30 5.45 5.71
C ARG A 157 1.04 6.16 5.69
N GLY A 158 1.40 6.71 4.51
CA GLY A 158 2.64 7.48 4.37
C GLY A 158 3.90 6.63 4.29
N LEU A 159 3.80 5.35 3.96
CA LEU A 159 4.96 4.50 3.73
C LEU A 159 5.63 4.92 2.39
N PRO A 160 6.92 5.29 2.40
CA PRO A 160 7.60 5.74 1.17
C PRO A 160 7.68 4.67 0.07
N SER A 161 7.62 3.39 0.46
CA SER A 161 7.77 2.26 -0.45
C SER A 161 6.46 1.81 -1.11
N SER A 162 5.30 2.12 -0.52
CA SER A 162 4.00 1.65 -1.01
C SER A 162 2.86 2.57 -0.59
N LYS A 163 1.90 2.79 -1.48
CA LYS A 163 0.76 3.69 -1.24
C LYS A 163 -0.18 3.16 -0.16
N LEU A 164 -0.51 1.87 -0.19
CA LEU A 164 -1.44 1.19 0.72
C LEU A 164 -2.69 2.06 1.04
N PHE A 165 -2.97 2.33 2.33
CA PHE A 165 -4.08 3.17 2.79
C PHE A 165 -3.72 4.66 2.92
N SER A 166 -2.72 5.15 2.16
CA SER A 166 -2.30 6.57 2.25
C SER A 166 -3.40 7.56 1.89
N ASP A 167 -4.31 7.19 1.00
CA ASP A 167 -5.41 8.04 0.55
C ASP A 167 -6.77 7.69 1.21
N LEU A 168 -6.78 6.87 2.27
CA LEU A 168 -8.02 6.47 2.96
C LEU A 168 -8.78 7.68 3.53
N ASP A 169 -8.09 8.79 3.82
CA ASP A 169 -8.68 10.05 4.28
C ASP A 169 -9.47 10.82 3.19
N GLN A 170 -9.43 10.37 1.95
CA GLN A 170 -10.26 10.93 0.87
C GLN A 170 -11.64 10.27 0.80
N MET A 171 -11.86 9.17 1.52
CA MET A 171 -13.14 8.49 1.59
C MET A 171 -14.14 9.27 2.43
N ILE A 172 -15.39 9.23 2.01
CA ILE A 172 -16.51 9.86 2.71
C ILE A 172 -17.63 8.86 3.01
N VAL A 173 -18.50 9.21 3.94
CA VAL A 173 -19.72 8.42 4.21
C VAL A 173 -20.55 8.33 2.93
N GLY A 174 -20.98 7.09 2.60
CA GLY A 174 -21.69 6.76 1.36
C GLY A 174 -20.80 6.13 0.27
N ASP A 175 -19.48 6.32 0.30
CA ASP A 175 -18.55 5.61 -0.57
C ASP A 175 -18.58 4.09 -0.31
N THR A 176 -18.14 3.31 -1.27
CA THR A 176 -18.15 1.84 -1.20
C THR A 176 -16.76 1.25 -1.39
N PHE A 177 -16.56 0.07 -0.81
CA PHE A 177 -15.41 -0.78 -1.10
C PHE A 177 -15.84 -2.25 -1.18
N LEU A 178 -15.05 -3.06 -1.86
CA LEU A 178 -15.30 -4.47 -2.09
C LEU A 178 -14.25 -5.32 -1.41
N LEU A 179 -14.67 -6.45 -0.85
CA LEU A 179 -13.78 -7.53 -0.42
C LEU A 179 -14.04 -8.75 -1.28
N HIS A 180 -12.98 -9.29 -1.85
CA HIS A 180 -13.00 -10.54 -2.63
C HIS A 180 -12.38 -11.64 -1.78
N ILE A 181 -13.21 -12.55 -1.29
CA ILE A 181 -12.82 -13.64 -0.39
C ILE A 181 -13.30 -14.94 -1.02
N LEU A 182 -12.40 -15.86 -1.29
CA LEU A 182 -12.67 -17.09 -2.01
C LEU A 182 -13.48 -16.81 -3.31
N ASP A 183 -14.62 -17.44 -3.45
CA ASP A 183 -15.54 -17.34 -4.58
C ASP A 183 -16.58 -16.19 -4.44
N GLN A 184 -16.51 -15.39 -3.38
CA GLN A 184 -17.51 -14.36 -3.10
C GLN A 184 -16.95 -12.95 -3.09
N THR A 185 -17.78 -12.00 -3.54
CA THR A 185 -17.51 -10.56 -3.44
C THR A 185 -18.50 -9.92 -2.49
N PHE A 186 -17.98 -9.22 -1.50
CA PHE A 186 -18.74 -8.52 -0.47
C PHE A 186 -18.61 -7.01 -0.64
N ALA A 187 -19.75 -6.30 -0.77
CA ALA A 187 -19.78 -4.85 -0.85
C ALA A 187 -20.09 -4.23 0.52
N TYR A 188 -19.35 -3.20 0.86
CA TYR A 188 -19.56 -2.42 2.09
C TYR A 188 -19.66 -0.94 1.75
N GLN A 189 -20.69 -0.28 2.28
CA GLN A 189 -20.86 1.17 2.18
C GLN A 189 -20.42 1.83 3.47
N ILE A 190 -19.59 2.86 3.36
CA ILE A 190 -19.09 3.60 4.53
C ILE A 190 -20.25 4.29 5.23
N ASP A 191 -20.45 3.95 6.50
CA ASP A 191 -21.48 4.50 7.39
C ASP A 191 -20.90 5.40 8.47
N LYS A 192 -19.60 5.23 8.83
CA LYS A 192 -18.96 5.98 9.91
C LYS A 192 -17.47 6.17 9.65
N ILE A 193 -16.97 7.38 9.93
CA ILE A 193 -15.54 7.70 9.94
C ILE A 193 -15.21 8.35 11.27
N ASN A 194 -14.27 7.76 12.02
CA ASN A 194 -13.81 8.25 13.33
C ASN A 194 -12.29 8.39 13.37
N ILE A 195 -11.82 9.30 14.20
CA ILE A 195 -10.40 9.41 14.59
C ILE A 195 -10.34 9.17 16.10
N VAL A 196 -9.56 8.16 16.50
CA VAL A 196 -9.47 7.66 17.87
C VAL A 196 -8.01 7.53 18.30
N LEU A 197 -7.76 7.42 19.59
CA LEU A 197 -6.45 7.02 20.11
C LEU A 197 -6.20 5.52 19.85
N PRO A 198 -4.93 5.06 19.75
CA PRO A 198 -4.62 3.66 19.46
C PRO A 198 -5.23 2.64 20.44
N GLU A 199 -5.41 3.04 21.69
CA GLU A 199 -6.02 2.24 22.77
C GLU A 199 -7.55 2.24 22.77
N GLU A 200 -8.19 3.12 22.00
CA GLU A 200 -9.66 3.21 21.92
C GLU A 200 -10.19 2.23 20.87
N THR A 201 -10.53 1.04 21.31
CA THR A 201 -10.95 -0.09 20.44
C THR A 201 -12.45 -0.39 20.47
N ASN A 202 -13.26 0.39 21.21
CA ASN A 202 -14.71 0.16 21.34
C ASN A 202 -15.47 0.15 20.00
N ASP A 203 -15.02 0.96 19.04
CA ASP A 203 -15.62 1.03 17.70
C ASP A 203 -15.32 -0.21 16.84
N LEU A 204 -14.50 -1.14 17.31
CA LEU A 204 -14.15 -2.39 16.64
C LEU A 204 -14.94 -3.61 17.15
N ALA A 205 -15.78 -3.42 18.16
CA ALA A 205 -16.58 -4.49 18.74
C ALA A 205 -17.64 -5.01 17.76
N ILE A 206 -17.98 -6.29 17.90
CA ILE A 206 -19.10 -6.92 17.17
C ILE A 206 -20.40 -6.30 17.65
N VAL A 207 -21.31 -6.02 16.73
CA VAL A 207 -22.65 -5.52 17.00
C VAL A 207 -23.67 -6.56 16.55
N ASP A 208 -24.59 -6.93 17.44
CA ASP A 208 -25.61 -7.94 17.16
C ASP A 208 -26.43 -7.58 15.90
N ASN A 209 -26.65 -8.60 15.06
CA ASN A 209 -27.37 -8.51 13.79
C ASN A 209 -26.80 -7.56 12.74
N GLU A 210 -25.62 -6.97 12.97
CA GLU A 210 -24.93 -6.14 12.00
C GLU A 210 -23.72 -6.89 11.41
N GLU A 211 -23.33 -6.49 10.21
CA GLU A 211 -22.12 -6.95 9.54
C GLU A 211 -21.29 -5.73 9.16
N TYR A 212 -20.11 -5.61 9.78
CA TYR A 212 -19.19 -4.48 9.56
C TYR A 212 -17.82 -4.93 9.12
N VAL A 213 -17.18 -4.05 8.36
CA VAL A 213 -15.73 -4.07 8.11
C VAL A 213 -15.19 -2.68 8.41
N THR A 214 -14.16 -2.59 9.25
CA THR A 214 -13.46 -1.33 9.53
C THR A 214 -12.06 -1.34 8.91
N LEU A 215 -11.80 -0.34 8.07
CA LEU A 215 -10.47 -0.06 7.54
C LEU A 215 -9.74 0.86 8.51
N VAL A 216 -8.52 0.48 8.92
CA VAL A 216 -7.75 1.19 9.93
C VAL A 216 -6.44 1.69 9.33
N THR A 217 -6.13 2.95 9.57
CA THR A 217 -4.82 3.52 9.22
C THR A 217 -4.36 4.56 10.25
N CYS A 218 -3.08 4.91 10.21
CA CYS A 218 -2.52 5.93 11.08
C CYS A 218 -2.87 7.35 10.62
N THR A 219 -3.09 8.27 11.57
CA THR A 219 -3.36 9.69 11.31
C THR A 219 -2.82 10.56 12.47
N PRO A 220 -2.49 11.86 12.27
CA PRO A 220 -2.26 12.55 10.99
C PRO A 220 -1.09 11.99 10.20
N TYR A 221 -1.04 12.26 8.89
CA TYR A 221 0.04 11.79 8.00
C TYR A 221 1.44 12.13 8.54
N GLY A 222 2.29 11.14 8.68
CA GLY A 222 3.66 11.28 9.16
C GLY A 222 3.81 11.51 10.67
N VAL A 223 2.73 11.84 11.41
CA VAL A 223 2.72 12.01 12.88
C VAL A 223 2.25 10.73 13.57
N ASN A 224 1.19 10.08 13.05
CA ASN A 224 0.73 8.75 13.42
C ASN A 224 0.28 8.56 14.88
N THR A 225 -0.14 9.64 15.55
CA THR A 225 -0.56 9.63 16.96
C THR A 225 -1.95 9.01 17.18
N HIS A 226 -2.78 9.00 16.16
CA HIS A 226 -4.15 8.48 16.21
C HIS A 226 -4.37 7.39 15.16
N ARG A 227 -5.54 6.76 15.21
CA ARG A 227 -6.03 5.84 14.20
C ARG A 227 -7.27 6.43 13.54
N MET A 228 -7.31 6.37 12.22
CA MET A 228 -8.50 6.66 11.43
C MET A 228 -9.22 5.34 11.20
N LEU A 229 -10.48 5.29 11.59
CA LEU A 229 -11.38 4.17 11.43
C LEU A 229 -12.43 4.54 10.37
N VAL A 230 -12.42 3.82 9.25
CA VAL A 230 -13.41 3.95 8.16
C VAL A 230 -14.25 2.69 8.16
N ARG A 231 -15.45 2.77 8.78
CA ARG A 231 -16.33 1.63 8.91
C ARG A 231 -17.28 1.54 7.73
N GLY A 232 -17.35 0.35 7.14
CA GLY A 232 -18.34 -0.02 6.13
C GLY A 232 -19.37 -0.99 6.71
N LYS A 233 -20.63 -0.76 6.39
CA LYS A 233 -21.76 -1.67 6.63
C LYS A 233 -22.04 -2.47 5.36
N ARG A 234 -22.36 -3.74 5.51
CA ARG A 234 -22.72 -4.62 4.40
C ARG A 234 -23.88 -4.06 3.59
N VAL A 235 -23.75 -4.08 2.27
CA VAL A 235 -24.80 -3.76 1.30
C VAL A 235 -24.85 -4.83 0.21
N ASP A 236 -26.00 -4.93 -0.47
CA ASP A 236 -26.12 -5.86 -1.58
C ASP A 236 -25.15 -5.47 -2.71
N TYR A 237 -24.39 -6.45 -3.17
CA TYR A 237 -23.49 -6.26 -4.31
C TYR A 237 -24.29 -6.41 -5.61
N ASN A 238 -24.28 -5.35 -6.42
CA ASN A 238 -24.79 -5.39 -7.79
C ASN A 238 -23.68 -4.88 -8.72
N GLU A 239 -23.26 -5.72 -9.68
CA GLU A 239 -22.25 -5.33 -10.68
C GLU A 239 -22.66 -4.09 -11.50
N GLU A 240 -23.96 -3.85 -11.68
CA GLU A 240 -24.46 -2.63 -12.32
C GLU A 240 -24.11 -1.36 -11.52
N THR A 241 -23.96 -1.46 -10.20
CA THR A 241 -23.56 -0.33 -9.34
C THR A 241 -22.09 0.05 -9.56
N ARG A 242 -21.26 -0.87 -10.05
CA ARG A 242 -19.85 -0.65 -10.40
C ARG A 242 -19.67 0.36 -11.56
N LEU A 243 -20.69 0.51 -12.42
CA LEU A 243 -20.66 1.37 -13.60
C LEU A 243 -21.01 2.85 -13.33
N ILE A 244 -21.36 3.22 -12.10
CA ILE A 244 -21.82 4.57 -11.75
C ILE A 244 -20.68 5.47 -11.24
N VAL A 245 -19.43 5.02 -11.24
CA VAL A 245 -18.30 5.92 -10.95
C VAL A 245 -18.07 6.82 -12.16
N PRO A 246 -18.25 8.15 -12.06
CA PRO A 246 -18.02 9.04 -13.18
C PRO A 246 -16.56 8.94 -13.63
N ALA A 247 -16.33 8.85 -14.95
CA ALA A 247 -15.00 8.84 -15.55
C ALA A 247 -14.11 10.04 -15.15
N ASP A 248 -14.69 11.07 -14.54
CA ASP A 248 -14.02 12.27 -14.01
C ASP A 248 -13.23 12.00 -12.71
N ALA A 249 -13.38 10.82 -12.09
CA ALA A 249 -12.70 10.46 -10.86
C ALA A 249 -11.24 9.97 -11.05
N LEU A 250 -10.69 10.00 -12.27
CA LEU A 250 -9.26 9.79 -12.50
C LEU A 250 -8.46 10.96 -11.89
N ARG A 251 -8.35 10.96 -10.57
CA ARG A 251 -7.48 11.89 -9.84
C ARG A 251 -6.04 11.47 -10.09
N TYR A 252 -5.34 12.23 -10.94
CA TYR A 252 -3.91 12.06 -11.14
C TYR A 252 -3.19 12.26 -9.80
N ASN A 253 -2.58 11.21 -9.30
CA ASN A 253 -1.75 11.32 -8.10
C ASN A 253 -0.50 12.15 -8.42
N ASN A 254 -0.48 13.40 -7.95
CA ASN A 254 0.64 14.33 -8.16
C ASN A 254 1.99 13.76 -7.68
N MET A 255 1.99 12.88 -6.67
CA MET A 255 3.21 12.21 -6.19
C MET A 255 3.78 11.24 -7.21
N VAL A 256 2.95 10.65 -8.08
CA VAL A 256 3.43 9.79 -9.16
C VAL A 256 3.88 10.61 -10.37
N VAL A 257 3.14 11.65 -10.74
CA VAL A 257 3.41 12.47 -11.94
C VAL A 257 4.61 13.39 -11.75
N ALA A 258 4.78 14.00 -10.58
CA ALA A 258 5.84 14.97 -10.31
C ALA A 258 7.27 14.40 -10.54
N PRO A 259 7.64 13.18 -10.17
CA PRO A 259 8.95 12.61 -10.46
C PRO A 259 9.20 12.39 -11.96
N PHE A 260 8.19 12.00 -12.73
CA PHE A 260 8.33 11.80 -14.18
C PHE A 260 8.59 13.10 -14.95
N ILE A 261 8.09 14.22 -14.43
CA ILE A 261 8.36 15.55 -15.01
C ILE A 261 9.63 16.15 -14.42
N GLY A 262 9.82 16.07 -13.11
CA GLY A 262 10.93 16.69 -12.40
C GLY A 262 12.29 16.07 -12.70
N ALA A 263 12.38 14.74 -12.81
CA ALA A 263 13.65 14.05 -13.04
C ALA A 263 14.30 14.40 -14.39
N PRO A 264 13.58 14.43 -15.55
CA PRO A 264 14.15 14.90 -16.80
C PRO A 264 14.62 16.35 -16.75
N ILE A 265 13.87 17.24 -16.09
CA ILE A 265 14.25 18.66 -15.95
C ILE A 265 15.54 18.79 -15.15
N LEU A 266 15.65 18.10 -14.00
CA LEU A 266 16.87 18.08 -13.18
C LEU A 266 18.06 17.50 -13.94
N PHE A 267 17.83 16.44 -14.72
CA PHE A 267 18.86 15.81 -15.53
C PHE A 267 19.38 16.74 -16.64
N ILE A 268 18.50 17.44 -17.35
CA ILE A 268 18.86 18.42 -18.37
C ILE A 268 19.63 19.60 -17.73
N ALA A 269 19.13 20.12 -16.59
CA ALA A 269 19.83 21.18 -15.86
C ALA A 269 21.24 20.76 -15.43
N PHE A 270 21.39 19.52 -14.98
CA PHE A 270 22.68 18.95 -14.61
C PHE A 270 23.65 18.84 -15.81
N ILE A 271 23.17 18.36 -16.97
CA ILE A 271 23.96 18.30 -18.19
C ILE A 271 24.42 19.71 -18.61
N VAL A 272 23.52 20.68 -18.60
CA VAL A 272 23.86 22.09 -18.93
C VAL A 272 24.92 22.65 -17.98
N PHE A 273 24.78 22.35 -16.67
CA PHE A 273 25.76 22.70 -15.65
C PHE A 273 27.15 22.10 -15.98
N LEU A 274 27.23 20.79 -16.28
CA LEU A 274 28.47 20.12 -16.63
C LEU A 274 29.12 20.72 -17.88
N ILE A 275 28.32 21.02 -18.90
CA ILE A 275 28.83 21.63 -20.15
C ILE A 275 29.40 23.04 -19.88
N ARG A 276 28.74 23.84 -19.05
CA ARG A 276 29.19 25.20 -18.69
C ARG A 276 30.47 25.18 -17.85
N THR A 277 30.58 24.25 -16.91
CA THR A 277 31.76 24.14 -16.03
C THR A 277 32.94 23.45 -16.70
N SER A 278 32.71 22.64 -17.73
CA SER A 278 33.76 21.94 -18.49
C SER A 278 34.42 22.80 -19.58
N LYS A 279 33.82 23.95 -19.94
CA LYS A 279 34.41 24.83 -20.97
C LYS A 279 35.69 25.47 -20.42
N PRO A 280 36.87 25.31 -21.10
CA PRO A 280 38.10 25.97 -20.70
C PRO A 280 37.89 27.48 -20.80
N LYS A 281 38.29 28.23 -19.74
CA LYS A 281 38.33 29.69 -19.79
C LYS A 281 39.21 30.12 -20.98
N ARG A 282 38.62 30.73 -22.01
CA ARG A 282 39.40 31.36 -23.07
C ARG A 282 40.31 32.43 -22.44
N VAL A 283 41.60 32.19 -22.45
CA VAL A 283 42.59 33.20 -22.10
C VAL A 283 42.44 34.33 -23.11
N LYS A 284 41.92 35.50 -22.67
CA LYS A 284 41.95 36.70 -23.50
C LYS A 284 43.40 36.99 -23.80
N GLY A 285 43.74 36.97 -25.09
CA GLY A 285 45.08 37.17 -25.56
C GLY A 285 45.71 38.47 -25.05
N ALA A 286 46.94 38.39 -24.59
CA ALA A 286 47.78 39.53 -24.34
C ALA A 286 47.88 40.38 -25.61
N LYS A 287 47.54 41.68 -25.53
CA LYS A 287 47.91 42.65 -26.53
C LYS A 287 49.44 42.64 -26.65
N LYS A 288 49.94 42.38 -27.84
CA LYS A 288 51.32 42.72 -28.18
C LYS A 288 51.36 44.24 -28.35
N GLU A 289 52.23 44.90 -27.58
CA GLU A 289 52.87 46.15 -27.97
C GLU A 289 53.99 45.86 -28.95
#